data_43008acba56125da88c5fc60e3de5d4e
#
_entry.id   43008acba56125da88c5fc60e3de5d4e
#
_cell.length_a   1.000
_cell.length_b   1.000
_cell.length_c   1.000
_cell.angle_alpha   90.00
_cell.angle_beta   90.00
_cell.angle_gamma   90.00
#
_symmetry.space_group_name_H-M   'P 1'
#
loop_
_entity.id
_entity.type
_entity.pdbx_description
1 polymer ?
#
loop_
_entity_poly.entity_id
_entity_poly.type
_entity_poly.pdbx_seq_one_letter_code
_entity_poly.pdbx_strand_id
1 'polypeptide(L)'
;RNIHPPITESFALKFEFPGKTIVFSGDTAYFPPLAAFAKGADILVHEVMYGPALDELVRRIPNAATLMSHLKASHTLAADVGRIATEAGVKKLVLSHFVPVPFTGMSDQVWIDAVRPTYAGDLVVGRDLMEIAL
;
A
#
# COMPACT_ATOMS: atom_id res chain seq x y z
N ARG A 1 13.21 -5.24 -6.77
CA ARG A 1 13.71 -4.88 -5.44
C ARG A 1 13.11 -3.54 -5.02
N ASN A 2 12.52 -3.47 -3.83
CA ASN A 2 11.82 -2.33 -3.25
C ASN A 2 12.79 -1.32 -2.60
N ILE A 3 12.22 -0.20 -2.11
CA ILE A 3 12.93 0.81 -1.30
C ILE A 3 12.38 0.70 0.12
N HIS A 4 13.13 0.09 1.04
CA HIS A 4 12.73 -0.08 2.44
C HIS A 4 13.92 -0.01 3.40
N PRO A 5 14.58 1.18 3.56
CA PRO A 5 15.72 1.28 4.46
C PRO A 5 15.33 1.05 5.93
N PRO A 6 16.17 0.40 6.75
CA PRO A 6 17.51 -0.08 6.42
C PRO A 6 17.53 -1.47 5.77
N ILE A 7 16.37 -2.09 5.51
CA ILE A 7 16.29 -3.42 4.90
C ILE A 7 16.70 -3.33 3.43
N THR A 8 17.70 -4.09 3.04
CA THR A 8 18.23 -4.07 1.67
C THR A 8 17.55 -5.08 0.76
N GLU A 9 16.86 -6.07 1.31
CA GLU A 9 16.24 -7.17 0.57
C GLU A 9 14.72 -7.21 0.79
N SER A 10 14.04 -6.12 0.41
CA SER A 10 12.59 -6.09 0.25
C SER A 10 12.23 -6.27 -1.22
N PHE A 11 11.26 -7.13 -1.50
CA PHE A 11 10.86 -7.48 -2.87
C PHE A 11 9.36 -7.43 -3.06
N ALA A 12 8.95 -6.95 -4.24
CA ALA A 12 7.63 -7.24 -4.77
C ALA A 12 7.63 -8.66 -5.38
N LEU A 13 6.51 -9.35 -5.26
CA LEU A 13 6.33 -10.71 -5.78
C LEU A 13 5.21 -10.71 -6.81
N LYS A 14 5.43 -11.42 -7.92
CA LYS A 14 4.41 -11.65 -8.94
C LYS A 14 4.15 -13.15 -9.08
N PHE A 15 2.87 -13.51 -9.04
CA PHE A 15 2.40 -14.88 -9.28
C PHE A 15 1.57 -14.88 -10.56
N GLU A 16 1.98 -15.71 -11.52
CA GLU A 16 1.32 -15.87 -12.81
C GLU A 16 0.71 -17.27 -12.90
N PHE A 17 -0.57 -17.33 -13.18
CA PHE A 17 -1.36 -18.54 -13.39
C PHE A 17 -1.99 -18.48 -14.79
N PRO A 18 -2.51 -19.59 -15.34
CA PRO A 18 -3.26 -19.54 -16.59
C PRO A 18 -4.38 -18.50 -16.56
N GLY A 19 -4.19 -17.38 -17.27
CA GLY A 19 -5.16 -16.30 -17.41
C GLY A 19 -5.32 -15.39 -16.19
N LYS A 20 -4.45 -15.48 -15.18
CA LYS A 20 -4.52 -14.66 -13.95
C LYS A 20 -3.12 -14.23 -13.47
N THR A 21 -3.04 -13.01 -12.98
CA THR A 21 -1.80 -12.45 -12.40
C THR A 21 -2.09 -11.73 -11.09
N ILE A 22 -1.35 -12.07 -10.05
CA ILE A 22 -1.41 -11.41 -8.75
C ILE A 22 -0.04 -10.82 -8.43
N VAL A 23 -0.02 -9.57 -7.97
CA VAL A 23 1.21 -8.90 -7.52
C VAL A 23 1.06 -8.48 -6.07
N PHE A 24 2.07 -8.75 -5.27
CA PHE A 24 2.23 -8.24 -3.90
C PHE A 24 3.35 -7.21 -3.91
N SER A 25 3.10 -6.03 -3.36
CA SER A 25 4.14 -4.98 -3.29
C SER A 25 5.29 -5.38 -2.37
N GLY A 26 5.01 -6.09 -1.26
CA GLY A 26 5.87 -6.06 -0.10
C GLY A 26 5.95 -4.64 0.47
N ASP A 27 6.70 -4.44 1.54
CA ASP A 27 6.88 -3.10 2.13
C ASP A 27 7.84 -2.28 1.28
N THR A 28 7.44 -1.06 0.92
CA THR A 28 8.24 -0.18 0.06
C THR A 28 7.84 1.28 0.21
N ALA A 29 8.82 2.20 0.19
CA ALA A 29 8.52 3.58 -0.13
C ALA A 29 7.96 3.70 -1.55
N TYR A 30 7.45 4.86 -1.91
CA TYR A 30 6.97 5.13 -3.26
C TYR A 30 8.01 4.73 -4.31
N PHE A 31 7.66 3.76 -5.13
CA PHE A 31 8.55 3.11 -6.09
C PHE A 31 7.86 2.99 -7.46
N PRO A 32 7.93 4.04 -8.32
CA PRO A 32 7.26 4.04 -9.63
C PRO A 32 7.50 2.81 -10.51
N PRO A 33 8.69 2.18 -10.54
CA PRO A 33 8.89 0.96 -11.31
C PRO A 33 7.97 -0.20 -10.95
N LEU A 34 7.35 -0.18 -9.76
CA LEU A 34 6.34 -1.17 -9.37
C LEU A 34 5.11 -1.15 -10.29
N ALA A 35 4.74 0.02 -10.83
CA ALA A 35 3.64 0.10 -11.78
C ALA A 35 3.93 -0.72 -13.05
N ALA A 36 5.13 -0.62 -13.59
CA ALA A 36 5.54 -1.45 -14.74
C ALA A 36 5.58 -2.95 -14.40
N PHE A 37 6.04 -3.30 -13.20
CA PHE A 37 6.08 -4.68 -12.71
C PHE A 37 4.68 -5.29 -12.53
N ALA A 38 3.72 -4.48 -12.06
CA ALA A 38 2.32 -4.88 -11.82
C ALA A 38 1.41 -4.68 -13.06
N LYS A 39 1.97 -4.29 -14.21
CA LYS A 39 1.19 -3.90 -15.39
C LYS A 39 0.13 -4.95 -15.76
N GLY A 40 -1.14 -4.52 -15.77
CA GLY A 40 -2.29 -5.32 -16.16
C GLY A 40 -2.63 -6.48 -15.22
N ALA A 41 -2.08 -6.51 -14.00
CA ALA A 41 -2.39 -7.55 -13.04
C ALA A 41 -3.88 -7.58 -12.70
N ASP A 42 -4.42 -8.77 -12.47
CA ASP A 42 -5.80 -8.94 -11.99
C ASP A 42 -5.96 -8.40 -10.59
N ILE A 43 -4.97 -8.65 -9.72
CA ILE A 43 -4.93 -8.11 -8.35
C ILE A 43 -3.54 -7.55 -8.07
N LEU A 44 -3.51 -6.33 -7.52
CA LEU A 44 -2.36 -5.78 -6.82
C LEU A 44 -2.69 -5.70 -5.33
N VAL A 45 -1.97 -6.46 -4.50
CA VAL A 45 -1.99 -6.34 -3.05
C VAL A 45 -0.85 -5.39 -2.67
N HIS A 46 -1.18 -4.22 -2.11
CA HIS A 46 -0.19 -3.18 -1.80
C HIS A 46 -0.27 -2.77 -0.34
N GLU A 47 0.90 -2.58 0.27
CA GLU A 47 0.99 -1.92 1.58
C GLU A 47 0.48 -0.49 1.49
N VAL A 48 0.05 0.10 2.61
CA VAL A 48 -0.51 1.45 2.60
C VAL A 48 -0.23 2.23 3.87
N MET A 49 0.18 3.48 3.71
CA MET A 49 0.42 4.43 4.78
C MET A 49 -0.58 5.60 4.74
N TYR A 50 -1.17 5.92 5.90
CA TYR A 50 -2.08 7.06 6.05
C TYR A 50 -1.43 8.20 6.85
N GLY A 51 -0.98 9.22 6.14
CA GLY A 51 -0.23 10.35 6.70
C GLY A 51 -0.90 11.06 7.88
N PRO A 52 -2.19 11.46 7.79
CA PRO A 52 -2.86 12.17 8.87
C PRO A 52 -2.90 11.41 10.20
N ALA A 53 -3.06 10.08 10.16
CA ALA A 53 -3.00 9.26 11.39
C ALA A 53 -1.60 9.20 11.98
N LEU A 54 -0.57 9.22 11.15
CA LEU A 54 0.82 9.31 11.59
C LEU A 54 1.14 10.65 12.23
N ASP A 55 0.66 11.75 11.65
CA ASP A 55 0.85 13.09 12.21
C ASP A 55 0.24 13.20 13.61
N GLU A 56 -0.91 12.54 13.86
CA GLU A 56 -1.53 12.46 15.18
C GLU A 56 -0.71 11.57 16.14
N LEU A 57 -0.23 10.43 15.67
CA LEU A 57 0.60 9.51 16.45
C LEU A 57 1.89 10.20 16.90
N VAL A 58 2.55 10.89 15.99
CA VAL A 58 3.81 11.61 16.21
C VAL A 58 3.67 12.70 17.28
N ARG A 59 2.54 13.39 17.32
CA ARG A 59 2.27 14.41 18.35
C ARG A 59 2.26 13.84 19.78
N ARG A 60 2.07 12.54 19.95
CA ARG A 60 1.93 11.84 21.22
C ARG A 60 3.19 11.11 21.68
N ILE A 61 4.20 10.98 20.82
CA ILE A 61 5.41 10.18 21.09
C ILE A 61 6.64 11.07 21.17
N PRO A 62 7.43 11.02 22.26
CA PRO A 62 8.73 11.67 22.31
C PRO A 62 9.66 11.15 21.19
N ASN A 63 10.44 12.04 20.56
CA ASN A 63 11.36 11.72 19.46
C ASN A 63 10.69 11.23 18.16
N ALA A 64 9.45 11.55 17.96
CA ALA A 64 8.63 11.10 16.84
C ALA A 64 9.12 11.54 15.46
N ALA A 65 9.94 12.60 15.36
CA ALA A 65 10.48 13.08 14.08
C ALA A 65 11.32 12.01 13.36
N THR A 66 12.13 11.25 14.12
CA THR A 66 12.92 10.14 13.56
C THR A 66 12.03 9.00 13.07
N LEU A 67 10.99 8.66 13.84
CA LEU A 67 10.01 7.64 13.45
C LEU A 67 9.29 8.06 12.15
N MET A 68 8.82 9.30 12.07
CA MET A 68 8.14 9.81 10.87
C MET A 68 9.05 9.75 9.64
N SER A 69 10.31 10.18 9.78
CA SER A 69 11.27 10.11 8.68
C SER A 69 11.50 8.68 8.20
N HIS A 70 11.61 7.74 9.16
CA HIS A 70 11.76 6.32 8.85
C HIS A 70 10.53 5.77 8.10
N LEU A 71 9.33 6.01 8.63
CA LEU A 71 8.09 5.51 8.02
C LEU A 71 7.91 6.05 6.60
N LYS A 72 8.15 7.34 6.35
CA LYS A 72 8.08 7.94 5.01
C LYS A 72 9.15 7.40 4.05
N ALA A 73 10.29 6.98 4.56
CA ALA A 73 11.36 6.39 3.75
C ALA A 73 11.12 4.92 3.41
N SER A 74 10.17 4.26 4.09
CA SER A 74 9.97 2.80 4.04
C SER A 74 8.59 2.38 3.55
N HIS A 75 7.59 3.28 3.59
CA HIS A 75 6.20 2.96 3.26
C HIS A 75 5.60 3.94 2.26
N THR A 76 4.55 3.48 1.56
CA THR A 76 3.88 4.24 0.48
C THR A 76 2.61 4.91 0.97
N LEU A 77 2.49 6.22 0.77
CA LEU A 77 1.26 6.97 1.06
C LEU A 77 0.08 6.47 0.21
N ALA A 78 -1.11 6.46 0.79
CA ALA A 78 -2.35 5.99 0.16
C ALA A 78 -2.60 6.60 -1.24
N ALA A 79 -2.36 7.90 -1.40
CA ALA A 79 -2.48 8.55 -2.70
C ALA A 79 -1.46 8.04 -3.73
N ASP A 80 -0.26 7.68 -3.30
CA ASP A 80 0.78 7.13 -4.17
C ASP A 80 0.51 5.65 -4.52
N VAL A 81 -0.07 4.89 -3.59
CA VAL A 81 -0.59 3.54 -3.87
C VAL A 81 -1.63 3.58 -4.99
N GLY A 82 -2.59 4.52 -4.91
CA GLY A 82 -3.57 4.72 -5.95
C GLY A 82 -2.96 5.10 -7.31
N ARG A 83 -1.92 5.94 -7.33
CA ARG A 83 -1.18 6.28 -8.56
C ARG A 83 -0.54 5.05 -9.19
N ILE A 84 0.18 4.26 -8.39
CA ILE A 84 0.81 3.00 -8.86
C ILE A 84 -0.24 2.07 -9.46
N ALA A 85 -1.38 1.87 -8.78
CA ALA A 85 -2.46 1.01 -9.25
C ALA A 85 -3.06 1.52 -10.59
N THR A 86 -3.22 2.84 -10.72
CA THR A 86 -3.75 3.47 -11.93
C THR A 86 -2.76 3.35 -13.10
N GLU A 87 -1.49 3.67 -12.87
CA GLU A 87 -0.44 3.56 -13.89
C GLU A 87 -0.22 2.10 -14.34
N ALA A 88 -0.33 1.15 -13.40
CA ALA A 88 -0.25 -0.27 -13.72
C ALA A 88 -1.49 -0.79 -14.47
N GLY A 89 -2.63 -0.10 -14.40
CA GLY A 89 -3.89 -0.55 -14.99
C GLY A 89 -4.38 -1.86 -14.37
N VAL A 90 -4.21 -2.03 -13.04
CA VAL A 90 -4.67 -3.24 -12.35
C VAL A 90 -6.19 -3.28 -12.28
N LYS A 91 -6.77 -4.48 -12.32
CA LYS A 91 -8.24 -4.64 -12.28
C LYS A 91 -8.77 -4.45 -10.86
N LYS A 92 -8.02 -4.89 -9.85
CA LYS A 92 -8.39 -4.77 -8.43
C LYS A 92 -7.17 -4.38 -7.59
N LEU A 93 -7.33 -3.39 -6.74
CA LEU A 93 -6.36 -3.01 -5.71
C LEU A 93 -6.84 -3.49 -4.35
N VAL A 94 -6.00 -4.24 -3.66
CA VAL A 94 -6.22 -4.69 -2.28
C VAL A 94 -5.21 -4.00 -1.38
N LEU A 95 -5.68 -3.28 -0.38
CA LEU A 95 -4.81 -2.66 0.62
C LEU A 95 -4.47 -3.66 1.70
N SER A 96 -3.21 -3.70 2.10
CA SER A 96 -2.68 -4.55 3.16
C SER A 96 -1.61 -3.82 3.95
N HIS A 97 -1.04 -4.44 4.98
CA HIS A 97 0.06 -3.86 5.77
C HIS A 97 -0.16 -2.37 6.08
N PHE A 98 -1.17 -2.09 6.90
CA PHE A 98 -1.61 -0.73 7.21
C PHE A 98 -0.65 0.01 8.14
N VAL A 99 -0.23 1.22 7.77
CA VAL A 99 0.67 2.08 8.57
C VAL A 99 -0.02 3.42 8.84
N PRO A 100 -0.32 3.76 10.09
CA PRO A 100 -0.22 2.91 11.29
C PRO A 100 -1.25 1.78 11.29
N VAL A 101 -1.06 0.81 12.16
CA VAL A 101 -2.09 -0.22 12.39
C VAL A 101 -3.41 0.49 12.74
N PRO A 102 -4.53 0.10 12.12
CA PRO A 102 -5.84 0.70 12.42
C PRO A 102 -6.16 0.64 13.91
N PHE A 103 -6.55 1.74 14.49
CA PHE A 103 -6.93 1.86 15.90
C PHE A 103 -8.43 2.10 16.04
N THR A 104 -8.96 1.99 17.25
CA THR A 104 -10.38 2.18 17.54
C THR A 104 -10.90 3.49 16.94
N GLY A 105 -11.95 3.39 16.12
CA GLY A 105 -12.56 4.52 15.41
C GLY A 105 -12.02 4.78 13.99
N MET A 106 -10.98 4.08 13.56
CA MET A 106 -10.49 4.15 12.19
C MET A 106 -11.23 3.12 11.32
N SER A 107 -12.13 3.59 10.48
CA SER A 107 -12.93 2.75 9.59
C SER A 107 -12.24 2.49 8.25
N ASP A 108 -12.69 1.48 7.51
CA ASP A 108 -12.25 1.20 6.15
C ASP A 108 -12.42 2.42 5.22
N GLN A 109 -13.44 3.24 5.48
CA GLN A 109 -13.74 4.43 4.68
C GLN A 109 -12.58 5.43 4.66
N VAL A 110 -11.82 5.53 5.75
CA VAL A 110 -10.64 6.41 5.83
C VAL A 110 -9.59 6.03 4.78
N TRP A 111 -9.36 4.73 4.60
CA TRP A 111 -8.41 4.21 3.62
C TRP A 111 -8.93 4.37 2.20
N ILE A 112 -10.22 4.09 2.00
CA ILE A 112 -10.90 4.27 0.72
C ILE A 112 -10.79 5.72 0.27
N ASP A 113 -11.16 6.67 1.12
CA ASP A 113 -11.14 8.10 0.82
C ASP A 113 -9.72 8.62 0.52
N ALA A 114 -8.70 8.02 1.15
CA ALA A 114 -7.30 8.39 0.92
C ALA A 114 -6.75 7.91 -0.44
N VAL A 115 -7.26 6.79 -0.97
CA VAL A 115 -6.83 6.20 -2.24
C VAL A 115 -7.66 6.70 -3.43
N ARG A 116 -8.97 6.92 -3.24
CA ARG A 116 -9.92 7.27 -4.31
C ARG A 116 -9.56 8.46 -5.19
N PRO A 117 -8.92 9.54 -4.69
CA PRO A 117 -8.50 10.64 -5.56
C PRO A 117 -7.54 10.23 -6.69
N THR A 118 -6.86 9.10 -6.55
CA THR A 118 -5.83 8.64 -7.50
C THR A 118 -6.12 7.27 -8.13
N TYR A 119 -7.17 6.56 -7.66
CA TYR A 119 -7.57 5.26 -8.20
C TYR A 119 -9.10 5.09 -8.21
N ALA A 120 -9.67 4.97 -9.40
CA ALA A 120 -11.11 4.82 -9.60
C ALA A 120 -11.58 3.34 -9.74
N GLY A 121 -10.63 2.39 -9.77
CA GLY A 121 -10.93 0.98 -10.00
C GLY A 121 -11.52 0.24 -8.79
N ASP A 122 -11.59 -1.08 -8.87
CA ASP A 122 -12.07 -1.94 -7.78
C ASP A 122 -11.07 -1.91 -6.61
N LEU A 123 -11.51 -1.44 -5.44
CA LEU A 123 -10.69 -1.21 -4.25
C LEU A 123 -11.23 -1.98 -3.05
N VAL A 124 -10.38 -2.78 -2.44
CA VAL A 124 -10.68 -3.57 -1.26
C VAL A 124 -9.74 -3.19 -0.11
N VAL A 125 -10.30 -2.93 1.05
CA VAL A 125 -9.53 -2.83 2.30
C VAL A 125 -9.37 -4.24 2.86
N GLY A 126 -8.16 -4.81 2.73
CA GLY A 126 -7.86 -6.18 3.10
C GLY A 126 -7.93 -6.44 4.60
N ARG A 127 -8.21 -7.65 4.97
CA ARG A 127 -8.22 -8.15 6.37
C ARG A 127 -7.63 -9.53 6.41
N ASP A 128 -7.11 -9.91 7.57
CA ASP A 128 -6.61 -11.25 7.78
C ASP A 128 -7.70 -12.29 7.47
N LEU A 129 -7.32 -13.35 6.79
CA LEU A 129 -8.18 -14.43 6.35
C LEU A 129 -9.32 -14.03 5.38
N MET A 130 -9.28 -12.83 4.80
CA MET A 130 -10.23 -12.43 3.77
C MET A 130 -10.02 -13.25 2.50
N GLU A 131 -11.08 -13.84 1.99
CA GLU A 131 -11.09 -14.51 0.69
C GLU A 131 -11.44 -13.51 -0.41
N ILE A 132 -10.63 -13.44 -1.46
CA ILE A 132 -10.81 -12.55 -2.61
C ILE A 132 -10.86 -13.41 -3.87
N ALA A 133 -12.00 -13.37 -4.55
CA ALA A 133 -12.15 -14.07 -5.82
C ALA A 133 -11.28 -13.42 -6.93
N LEU A 134 -10.68 -14.26 -7.75
CA LEU A 134 -9.89 -13.93 -8.95
C LEU A 134 -10.77 -13.82 -10.20
#